data_dcbeab9d20eafc4fc72ad2f33dbcaa0f
#
_entry.id   dcbeab9d20eafc4fc72ad2f33dbcaa0f
#
_cell.length_a   1.000
_cell.length_b   1.000
_cell.length_c   1.000
_cell.angle_alpha   90.00
_cell.angle_beta   90.00
_cell.angle_gamma   90.00
#
_symmetry.space_group_name_H-M   'P 1'
#
loop_
_entity.id
_entity.type
_entity.pdbx_description
1 polymer ?
#
loop_
_entity_poly.entity_id
_entity_poly.type
_entity_poly.pdbx_seq_one_letter_code
_entity_poly.pdbx_strand_id
1 'polypeptide(L)' 'MSEPEIRFETKTGETYFEYERKDVTRFLSIMAWNEWDLEQYGLDFIQKVVWK' A
#
# COMPACT_ATOMS: atom_id res chain seq x y z
N MET A 1 6.64 3.08 -16.29
CA MET A 1 5.81 3.44 -15.18
C MET A 1 4.91 2.28 -14.77
N SER A 2 4.76 2.05 -13.50
CA SER A 2 4.04 0.89 -13.03
C SER A 2 2.93 1.27 -12.06
N GLU A 3 1.87 0.51 -12.10
CA GLU A 3 0.77 0.65 -11.17
C GLU A 3 1.07 -0.17 -9.91
N PRO A 4 0.51 0.23 -8.75
CA PRO A 4 0.69 -0.58 -7.54
C PRO A 4 0.09 -1.97 -7.71
N GLU A 5 0.74 -2.93 -7.07
CA GLU A 5 0.26 -4.30 -7.08
C GLU A 5 -0.97 -4.41 -6.17
N ILE A 6 -2.03 -5.04 -6.67
CA ILE A 6 -3.27 -5.22 -5.91
C ILE A 6 -3.56 -6.71 -5.85
N ARG A 7 -3.56 -7.28 -4.65
CA ARG A 7 -3.74 -8.72 -4.44
C ARG A 7 -5.04 -9.07 -3.73
N PHE A 8 -5.97 -8.12 -3.69
CA PHE A 8 -7.25 -8.34 -3.05
C PHE A 8 -8.32 -7.57 -3.83
N GLU A 9 -9.57 -7.89 -3.55
CA GLU A 9 -10.66 -7.19 -4.21
C GLU A 9 -10.82 -5.81 -3.62
N THR A 10 -10.72 -4.79 -4.47
CA THR A 10 -10.90 -3.41 -4.04
C THR A 10 -12.38 -3.04 -4.05
N LYS A 11 -12.77 -2.17 -3.13
CA LYS A 11 -14.15 -1.73 -3.01
C LYS A 11 -14.23 -0.21 -3.08
N THR A 12 -15.20 0.28 -3.84
CA THR A 12 -15.44 1.71 -3.96
C THR A 12 -15.72 2.33 -2.59
N GLY A 13 -15.05 3.44 -2.31
CA GLY A 13 -15.24 4.15 -1.05
C GLY A 13 -14.34 3.68 0.08
N GLU A 14 -13.61 2.59 -0.11
CA GLU A 14 -12.70 2.08 0.91
C GLU A 14 -11.35 2.74 0.79
N THR A 15 -10.63 2.81 1.91
CA THR A 15 -9.32 3.41 1.99
C THR A 15 -8.24 2.34 1.98
N TYR A 16 -7.25 2.54 1.14
CA TYR A 16 -6.08 1.65 1.06
C TYR A 16 -4.83 2.47 1.24
N PHE A 17 -3.72 1.79 1.52
CA PHE A 17 -2.44 2.44 1.76
C PHE A 17 -1.41 1.89 0.78
N GLU A 18 -0.74 2.79 0.08
CA GLU A 18 0.27 2.41 -0.90
C GLU A 18 1.65 2.41 -0.25
N TYR A 19 2.37 1.31 -0.44
CA TYR A 19 3.72 1.14 0.10
C TYR A 19 4.70 0.79 -1.00
N GLU A 20 5.95 1.14 -0.80
CA GLU A 20 7.02 0.81 -1.74
C GLU A 20 8.00 -0.13 -1.06
N ARG A 21 8.38 -1.20 -1.75
CA ARG A 21 9.40 -2.12 -1.28
C ARG A 21 10.78 -1.59 -1.67
N LYS A 22 11.83 -2.21 -1.11
CA LYS A 22 13.20 -1.78 -1.39
C LYS A 22 13.60 -1.96 -2.85
N ASP A 23 12.96 -2.85 -3.56
CA ASP A 23 13.21 -3.05 -4.98
C ASP A 23 12.36 -2.12 -5.86
N VAL A 24 11.83 -1.08 -5.29
CA VAL A 24 10.99 -0.02 -5.89
C VAL A 24 9.65 -0.51 -6.45
N THR A 25 9.22 -1.71 -6.12
CA THR A 25 7.88 -2.16 -6.47
C THR A 25 6.89 -1.65 -5.43
N ARG A 26 5.68 -1.35 -5.86
CA ARG A 26 4.65 -0.81 -5.00
C ARG A 26 3.45 -1.75 -4.92
N PHE A 27 2.73 -1.65 -3.80
CA PHE A 27 1.53 -2.44 -3.60
C PHE A 27 0.55 -1.70 -2.71
N LEU A 28 -0.72 -2.11 -2.78
CA LEU A 28 -1.74 -1.57 -1.90
C LEU A 28 -2.01 -2.54 -0.76
N SER A 29 -2.35 -2.00 0.40
CA SER A 29 -2.65 -2.77 1.59
C SER A 29 -3.82 -2.16 2.33
N ILE A 30 -4.56 -2.98 3.06
CA ILE A 30 -5.62 -2.50 3.94
C ILE A 30 -5.07 -2.07 5.30
N MET A 31 -3.82 -2.40 5.60
CA MET A 31 -3.19 -2.05 6.87
C MET A 31 -2.61 -0.66 6.83
N ALA A 32 -2.96 0.16 7.83
CA ALA A 32 -2.42 1.50 7.95
C ALA A 32 -0.94 1.46 8.36
N TRP A 33 -0.24 2.56 8.08
CA TRP A 33 1.19 2.65 8.34
C TRP A 33 1.53 2.47 9.83
N ASN A 34 0.59 2.73 10.72
CA ASN A 34 0.82 2.61 12.16
C ASN A 34 0.34 1.28 12.73
N GLU A 35 -0.09 0.35 11.88
CA GLU A 35 -0.58 -0.95 12.34
C GLU A 35 0.46 -2.05 12.21
N TRP A 36 1.55 -1.79 11.54
CA TRP A 36 2.63 -2.76 11.39
C TRP A 36 3.97 -2.04 11.34
N ASP A 37 5.03 -2.82 11.51
CA ASP A 37 6.37 -2.27 11.54
C ASP A 37 6.95 -2.19 10.12
N LEU A 38 6.79 -1.04 9.49
CA LEU A 38 7.27 -0.84 8.12
C LEU A 38 8.77 -1.02 8.02
N GLU A 39 9.50 -0.58 9.03
CA GLU A 39 10.96 -0.70 9.03
C GLU A 39 11.39 -2.16 9.03
N GLN A 40 10.71 -3.00 9.79
CA GLN A 40 11.01 -4.42 9.83
C GLN A 40 10.80 -5.08 8.48
N TYR A 41 9.80 -4.64 7.75
CA TYR A 41 9.49 -5.21 6.44
C TYR A 41 10.20 -4.49 5.30
N GLY A 42 10.93 -3.42 5.61
CA GLY A 42 11.63 -2.65 4.59
C GLY A 42 10.70 -1.91 3.65
N LEU A 43 9.59 -1.40 4.19
CA LEU A 43 8.58 -0.71 3.40
C LEU A 43 8.60 0.78 3.66
N ASP A 44 8.25 1.54 2.64
CA ASP A 44 8.05 2.99 2.75
C ASP A 44 6.59 3.30 2.46
N PHE A 45 5.98 4.11 3.31
CA PHE A 45 4.61 4.55 3.08
C PHE A 45 4.63 5.66 2.02
N ILE A 46 3.82 5.49 0.97
CA ILE A 46 3.75 6.45 -0.12
C ILE A 46 2.56 7.39 0.05
N GLN A 47 1.36 6.85 0.10
CA GLN A 47 0.17 7.67 0.18
C GLN A 47 -1.05 6.84 0.58
N LYS A 48 -2.07 7.56 1.05
CA LYS A 48 -3.37 6.97 1.31
C LYS A 48 -4.19 7.07 0.03
N VAL A 49 -4.82 5.99 -0.35
CA VAL A 49 -5.61 5.90 -1.58
C VAL A 49 -7.06 5.62 -1.23
N VAL A 50 -7.97 6.47 -1.69
CA VAL A 50 -9.40 6.21 -1.56
C VAL A 50 -9.88 5.67 -2.89
N TRP A 51 -10.42 4.46 -2.88
CA TRP A 51 -10.83 3.78 -4.10
C TRP A 51 -12.15 4.34 -4.61
N LYS A 52 -12.17 4.64 -5.89
CA LYS A 52 -13.37 5.21 -6.51
C LYS A 52 -13.99 4.28 -7.52
#